data_5db6ecdf55a7a98f3528d561a2b5e116
#
_entry.id   5db6ecdf55a7a98f3528d561a2b5e116
#
_cell.length_a   1.000
_cell.length_b   1.000
_cell.length_c   1.000
_cell.angle_alpha   90.00
_cell.angle_beta   90.00
_cell.angle_gamma   90.00
#
_symmetry.space_group_name_H-M   'P 1'
#
loop_
_entity.id
_entity.type
_entity.pdbx_description
1 polymer ?
#
loop_
_entity_poly.entity_id
_entity_poly.type
_entity_poly.pdbx_seq_one_letter_code
_entity_poly.pdbx_strand_id
1 'polypeptide(L)'
;MAEGEHEVTETLKIAVYYPDHETRTESSTFREAKEEEAKEQLVCCVCGAPNPELHHALTEWAFSDDADWAEVKEIALGNRTIINNVPMQQSVLYWMLQVVRLRGFDWETFDPTHPETFVDAIEHMAPLCAEHHRAPEKGIHMTTFPLWIFQSFPKKKGAHEFSDGSIAS
;
A
#
# COMPACT_ATOMS: atom_id res chain seq x y z
N MET A 1 -14.68 -12.05 33.08
CA MET A 1 -13.95 -10.81 32.72
C MET A 1 -14.93 -9.98 31.92
N ALA A 2 -15.22 -8.75 32.35
CA ALA A 2 -16.20 -7.90 31.70
C ALA A 2 -15.69 -7.48 30.31
N GLU A 3 -16.47 -7.75 29.28
CA GLU A 3 -16.28 -7.18 27.97
C GLU A 3 -16.60 -5.69 28.08
N GLY A 4 -15.59 -4.84 27.93
CA GLY A 4 -15.79 -3.40 27.84
C GLY A 4 -16.08 -3.04 26.39
N GLU A 5 -17.30 -2.59 26.09
CA GLU A 5 -17.58 -1.88 24.84
C GLU A 5 -16.77 -0.59 24.83
N HIS A 6 -15.82 -0.49 23.90
CA HIS A 6 -15.19 0.76 23.56
C HIS A 6 -15.88 1.33 22.32
N GLU A 7 -16.89 2.15 22.57
CA GLU A 7 -17.48 2.98 21.53
C GLU A 7 -16.57 4.18 21.27
N VAL A 8 -15.83 4.15 20.16
CA VAL A 8 -15.11 5.33 19.69
C VAL A 8 -15.91 5.93 18.54
N THR A 9 -16.76 6.89 18.85
CA THR A 9 -17.44 7.69 17.83
C THR A 9 -16.52 8.85 17.43
N GLU A 10 -15.56 8.61 16.57
CA GLU A 10 -14.80 9.67 15.91
C GLU A 10 -15.45 9.97 14.56
N THR A 11 -16.11 11.13 14.47
CA THR A 11 -16.46 11.71 13.16
C THR A 11 -15.21 12.39 12.62
N LEU A 12 -14.27 11.58 12.13
CA LEU A 12 -13.04 12.07 11.54
C LEU A 12 -13.35 12.59 10.13
N LYS A 13 -13.56 13.90 9.99
CA LYS A 13 -13.48 14.55 8.68
C LYS A 13 -12.01 14.70 8.32
N ILE A 14 -11.46 13.72 7.65
CA ILE A 14 -10.12 13.82 7.08
C ILE A 14 -10.24 14.62 5.80
N ALA A 15 -9.76 15.86 5.80
CA ALA A 15 -9.44 16.54 4.55
C ALA A 15 -8.09 15.99 4.08
N VAL A 16 -8.10 15.10 3.10
CA VAL A 16 -6.87 14.65 2.46
C VAL A 16 -6.58 15.65 1.36
N TYR A 17 -5.49 16.40 1.50
CA TYR A 17 -5.00 17.30 0.46
C TYR A 17 -4.05 16.49 -0.43
N TYR A 18 -4.53 16.14 -1.61
CA TYR A 18 -3.65 15.67 -2.68
C TYR A 18 -3.09 16.89 -3.41
N PRO A 19 -1.83 16.84 -3.90
CA PRO A 19 -1.32 17.84 -4.83
C PRO A 19 -2.27 17.99 -6.03
N ASP A 20 -2.40 19.21 -6.56
CA ASP A 20 -3.09 19.41 -7.84
C ASP A 20 -2.36 18.62 -8.92
N HIS A 21 -3.02 17.67 -9.52
CA HIS A 21 -2.49 16.88 -10.64
C HIS A 21 -3.49 16.79 -11.77
N GLU A 22 -2.98 16.71 -13.00
CA GLU A 22 -3.84 16.48 -14.17
C GLU A 22 -4.52 15.10 -14.10
N THR A 23 -5.68 15.00 -14.76
CA THR A 23 -6.38 13.72 -14.91
C THR A 23 -5.46 12.74 -15.62
N ARG A 24 -5.05 11.69 -14.92
CA ARG A 24 -4.10 10.72 -15.42
C ARG A 24 -4.73 9.80 -16.47
N THR A 25 -4.01 9.61 -17.58
CA THR A 25 -4.17 8.43 -18.45
C THR A 25 -3.35 7.27 -17.87
N GLU A 26 -3.87 6.05 -17.86
CA GLU A 26 -3.12 4.88 -17.42
C GLU A 26 -1.78 4.76 -18.17
N SER A 27 -0.68 4.59 -17.44
CA SER A 27 0.64 4.35 -18.03
C SER A 27 0.70 2.99 -18.73
N SER A 28 1.71 2.78 -19.59
CA SER A 28 2.00 1.45 -20.15
C SER A 28 2.33 0.46 -19.05
N THR A 29 3.14 0.87 -18.06
CA THR A 29 3.55 0.05 -16.92
C THR A 29 2.36 -0.42 -16.10
N PHE A 30 1.35 0.46 -15.85
CA PHE A 30 0.15 0.06 -15.12
C PHE A 30 -0.71 -0.94 -15.91
N ARG A 31 -0.77 -0.81 -17.24
CA ARG A 31 -1.46 -1.80 -18.09
C ARG A 31 -0.76 -3.15 -18.06
N GLU A 32 0.58 -3.14 -18.13
CA GLU A 32 1.40 -4.35 -18.00
C GLU A 32 1.19 -5.03 -16.64
N ALA A 33 1.15 -4.25 -15.56
CA ALA A 33 0.86 -4.77 -14.21
C ALA A 33 -0.52 -5.45 -14.13
N LYS A 34 -1.55 -4.90 -14.77
CA LYS A 34 -2.89 -5.52 -14.85
C LYS A 34 -2.90 -6.81 -15.70
N GLU A 35 -2.14 -6.83 -16.79
CA GLU A 35 -2.00 -8.03 -17.62
C GLU A 35 -1.27 -9.14 -16.86
N GLU A 36 -0.24 -8.79 -16.10
CA GLU A 36 0.51 -9.72 -15.25
C GLU A 36 -0.35 -10.23 -14.11
N GLU A 37 -1.11 -9.36 -13.41
CA GLU A 37 -2.09 -9.75 -12.41
C GLU A 37 -3.05 -10.83 -12.92
N ALA A 38 -3.63 -10.58 -14.10
CA ALA A 38 -4.56 -11.51 -14.72
C ALA A 38 -3.89 -12.84 -15.13
N LYS A 39 -2.67 -12.77 -15.67
CA LYS A 39 -1.88 -13.94 -16.09
C LYS A 39 -1.47 -14.80 -14.91
N GLU A 40 -0.97 -14.18 -13.83
CA GLU A 40 -0.53 -14.87 -12.62
C GLU A 40 -1.70 -15.25 -11.70
N GLN A 41 -2.93 -14.88 -12.06
CA GLN A 41 -4.15 -15.12 -11.27
C GLN A 41 -3.99 -14.65 -9.82
N LEU A 42 -3.47 -13.43 -9.64
CA LEU A 42 -3.26 -12.89 -8.32
C LEU A 42 -4.55 -12.88 -7.51
N VAL A 43 -4.41 -13.01 -6.22
CA VAL A 43 -5.52 -12.98 -5.27
C VAL A 43 -5.31 -11.86 -4.26
N CYS A 44 -6.39 -11.45 -3.59
CA CYS A 44 -6.31 -10.49 -2.51
C CYS A 44 -5.25 -10.92 -1.49
N CYS A 45 -4.25 -10.09 -1.24
CA CYS A 45 -3.13 -10.39 -0.34
C CYS A 45 -3.53 -10.47 1.14
N VAL A 46 -4.78 -10.12 1.49
CA VAL A 46 -5.32 -10.21 2.85
C VAL A 46 -6.16 -11.50 3.04
N CYS A 47 -7.06 -11.82 2.11
CA CYS A 47 -8.04 -12.90 2.28
C CYS A 47 -8.04 -13.97 1.18
N GLY A 48 -7.22 -13.83 0.14
CA GLY A 48 -7.16 -14.77 -0.96
C GLY A 48 -8.34 -14.71 -1.94
N ALA A 49 -9.23 -13.70 -1.86
CA ALA A 49 -10.33 -13.55 -2.81
C ALA A 49 -9.79 -13.32 -4.24
N PRO A 50 -10.43 -13.94 -5.26
CA PRO A 50 -10.01 -13.78 -6.65
C PRO A 50 -10.36 -12.38 -7.21
N ASN A 51 -9.76 -12.05 -8.37
CA ASN A 51 -10.00 -10.82 -9.11
C ASN A 51 -9.80 -9.56 -8.25
N PRO A 52 -8.60 -9.35 -7.68
CA PRO A 52 -8.32 -8.17 -6.88
C PRO A 52 -8.25 -6.92 -7.76
N GLU A 53 -8.26 -5.76 -7.12
CA GLU A 53 -7.87 -4.48 -7.69
C GLU A 53 -6.41 -4.19 -7.28
N LEU A 54 -5.62 -3.58 -8.16
CA LEU A 54 -4.26 -3.18 -7.82
C LEU A 54 -4.27 -1.84 -7.08
N HIS A 55 -3.62 -1.81 -5.93
CA HIS A 55 -3.48 -0.63 -5.07
C HIS A 55 -2.00 -0.27 -4.92
N HIS A 56 -1.65 1.02 -5.07
CA HIS A 56 -0.30 1.52 -4.85
C HIS A 56 0.10 1.37 -3.37
N ALA A 57 1.13 0.58 -3.08
CA ALA A 57 1.41 0.17 -1.70
C ALA A 57 2.18 1.23 -0.88
N LEU A 58 3.10 1.97 -1.48
CA LEU A 58 3.96 2.93 -0.78
C LEU A 58 3.65 4.39 -1.07
N THR A 59 3.34 4.70 -2.32
CA THR A 59 3.07 6.06 -2.76
C THR A 59 2.01 6.07 -3.84
N GLU A 60 1.06 6.98 -3.70
CA GLU A 60 0.09 7.25 -4.74
C GLU A 60 0.72 8.01 -5.91
N TRP A 61 0.17 7.82 -7.11
CA TRP A 61 0.62 8.54 -8.29
C TRP A 61 0.61 10.06 -8.10
N ALA A 62 -0.37 10.60 -7.38
CA ALA A 62 -0.50 12.03 -7.11
C ALA A 62 0.73 12.66 -6.43
N PHE A 63 1.58 11.87 -5.80
CA PHE A 63 2.82 12.32 -5.14
C PHE A 63 4.07 12.05 -5.97
N SER A 64 3.95 11.46 -7.16
CA SER A 64 5.12 11.06 -7.95
C SER A 64 5.97 12.24 -8.38
N ASP A 65 5.36 13.39 -8.66
CA ASP A 65 6.06 14.59 -9.10
C ASP A 65 6.74 15.34 -7.94
N ASP A 66 6.34 15.06 -6.70
CA ASP A 66 6.91 15.67 -5.48
C ASP A 66 8.09 14.89 -4.90
N ALA A 67 8.33 13.67 -5.37
CA ALA A 67 9.39 12.81 -4.86
C ALA A 67 10.72 13.03 -5.60
N ASP A 68 11.82 13.11 -4.83
CA ASP A 68 13.17 13.05 -5.39
C ASP A 68 13.54 11.59 -5.68
N TRP A 69 13.21 11.12 -6.87
CA TRP A 69 13.40 9.72 -7.28
C TRP A 69 14.87 9.33 -7.39
N ALA A 70 15.77 10.28 -7.65
CA ALA A 70 17.21 10.01 -7.63
C ALA A 70 17.66 9.67 -6.21
N GLU A 71 17.20 10.44 -5.21
CA GLU A 71 17.47 10.16 -3.81
C GLU A 71 16.77 8.87 -3.32
N VAL A 72 15.54 8.60 -3.75
CA VAL A 72 14.82 7.35 -3.45
C VAL A 72 15.61 6.14 -3.96
N LYS A 73 16.16 6.19 -5.18
CA LYS A 73 17.02 5.13 -5.74
C LYS A 73 18.26 4.91 -4.86
N GLU A 74 18.95 5.97 -4.49
CA GLU A 74 20.16 5.89 -3.64
C GLU A 74 19.85 5.26 -2.27
N ILE A 75 18.71 5.60 -1.68
CA ILE A 75 18.22 4.98 -0.44
C ILE A 75 17.95 3.49 -0.65
N ALA A 76 17.24 3.13 -1.71
CA ALA A 76 16.89 1.74 -2.01
C ALA A 76 18.13 0.86 -2.23
N LEU A 77 19.17 1.41 -2.84
CA LEU A 77 20.45 0.74 -3.05
C LEU A 77 21.31 0.65 -1.78
N GLY A 78 20.92 1.35 -0.71
CA GLY A 78 21.69 1.37 0.55
C GLY A 78 22.88 2.33 0.54
N ASN A 79 22.91 3.29 -0.37
CA ASN A 79 24.00 4.27 -0.54
C ASN A 79 23.87 5.48 0.42
N ARG A 80 22.96 5.40 1.39
CA ARG A 80 22.79 6.42 2.44
C ARG A 80 22.96 5.79 3.81
N THR A 81 23.50 6.57 4.73
CA THR A 81 23.62 6.18 6.15
C THR A 81 22.53 6.80 7.01
N ILE A 82 22.01 7.94 6.57
CA ILE A 82 20.97 8.72 7.26
C ILE A 82 19.92 9.12 6.23
N ILE A 83 18.65 8.98 6.59
CA ILE A 83 17.48 9.35 5.79
C ILE A 83 16.56 10.21 6.68
N ASN A 84 16.34 11.48 6.32
CA ASN A 84 15.53 12.42 7.12
C ASN A 84 15.93 12.46 8.61
N ASN A 85 17.22 12.53 8.91
CA ASN A 85 17.80 12.49 10.27
C ASN A 85 17.61 11.17 11.03
N VAL A 86 17.22 10.11 10.35
CA VAL A 86 17.07 8.76 10.91
C VAL A 86 18.16 7.85 10.36
N PRO A 87 18.87 7.05 11.17
CA PRO A 87 19.77 6.02 10.66
C PRO A 87 19.04 5.13 9.66
N MET A 88 19.65 4.85 8.52
CA MET A 88 19.02 4.12 7.41
C MET A 88 18.30 2.84 7.87
N GLN A 89 18.95 2.04 8.74
CA GLN A 89 18.40 0.78 9.23
C GLN A 89 17.13 0.94 10.10
N GLN A 90 16.85 2.17 10.56
CA GLN A 90 15.65 2.51 11.33
C GLN A 90 14.61 3.24 10.48
N SER A 91 14.93 3.59 9.23
CA SER A 91 14.04 4.30 8.34
C SER A 91 12.94 3.38 7.81
N VAL A 92 11.68 3.77 8.03
CA VAL A 92 10.52 3.07 7.45
C VAL A 92 10.58 3.07 5.92
N LEU A 93 11.02 4.16 5.30
CA LEU A 93 11.16 4.24 3.84
C LEU A 93 12.14 3.17 3.36
N TYR A 94 13.32 3.07 3.95
CA TYR A 94 14.30 2.04 3.57
C TYR A 94 13.72 0.64 3.66
N TRP A 95 13.04 0.29 4.76
CA TRP A 95 12.42 -1.03 4.91
C TRP A 95 11.41 -1.33 3.82
N MET A 96 10.55 -0.37 3.50
CA MET A 96 9.52 -0.55 2.48
C MET A 96 10.13 -0.72 1.08
N LEU A 97 11.17 0.06 0.74
CA LEU A 97 11.90 -0.10 -0.52
C LEU A 97 12.59 -1.47 -0.62
N GLN A 98 13.10 -2.02 0.50
CA GLN A 98 13.64 -3.39 0.52
C GLN A 98 12.56 -4.45 0.33
N VAL A 99 11.33 -4.24 0.81
CA VAL A 99 10.20 -5.14 0.55
C VAL A 99 9.90 -5.18 -0.95
N VAL A 100 9.87 -4.04 -1.64
CA VAL A 100 9.64 -3.99 -3.10
C VAL A 100 10.79 -4.67 -3.85
N ARG A 101 12.04 -4.47 -3.43
CA ARG A 101 13.20 -5.18 -3.98
C ARG A 101 13.09 -6.71 -3.83
N LEU A 102 12.63 -7.18 -2.67
CA LEU A 102 12.41 -8.62 -2.43
C LEU A 102 11.29 -9.21 -3.29
N ARG A 103 10.38 -8.38 -3.76
CA ARG A 103 9.34 -8.78 -4.72
C ARG A 103 9.80 -8.81 -6.17
N GLY A 104 11.03 -8.38 -6.44
CA GLY A 104 11.66 -8.47 -7.76
C GLY A 104 12.01 -7.15 -8.43
N PHE A 105 11.63 -6.00 -7.86
CA PHE A 105 11.95 -4.71 -8.47
C PHE A 105 13.46 -4.44 -8.47
N ASP A 106 13.98 -4.08 -9.63
CA ASP A 106 15.41 -3.84 -9.86
C ASP A 106 15.77 -2.35 -9.76
N TRP A 107 16.21 -1.95 -8.57
CA TRP A 107 16.66 -0.58 -8.31
C TRP A 107 17.92 -0.18 -9.08
N GLU A 108 18.76 -1.13 -9.50
CA GLU A 108 19.99 -0.81 -10.26
C GLU A 108 19.63 -0.27 -11.65
N THR A 109 18.64 -0.86 -12.30
CA THR A 109 18.20 -0.47 -13.64
C THR A 109 17.12 0.62 -13.64
N PHE A 110 16.52 0.93 -12.49
CA PHE A 110 15.50 1.98 -12.38
C PHE A 110 16.04 3.33 -12.85
N ASP A 111 15.30 4.00 -13.75
CA ASP A 111 15.59 5.37 -14.21
C ASP A 111 14.74 6.37 -13.41
N PRO A 112 15.37 7.23 -12.55
CA PRO A 112 14.66 8.23 -11.78
C PRO A 112 13.90 9.28 -12.60
N THR A 113 14.19 9.41 -13.89
CA THR A 113 13.48 10.35 -14.79
C THR A 113 12.17 9.74 -15.31
N HIS A 114 11.92 8.45 -15.04
CA HIS A 114 10.73 7.70 -15.39
C HIS A 114 10.09 7.03 -14.17
N PRO A 115 9.57 7.83 -13.21
CA PRO A 115 9.03 7.31 -11.96
C PRO A 115 7.84 6.36 -12.14
N GLU A 116 7.10 6.46 -13.24
CA GLU A 116 6.02 5.56 -13.59
C GLU A 116 6.45 4.09 -13.67
N THR A 117 7.72 3.84 -14.01
CA THR A 117 8.28 2.48 -14.07
C THR A 117 8.43 1.82 -12.69
N PHE A 118 8.40 2.61 -11.62
CA PHE A 118 8.31 2.14 -10.24
C PHE A 118 6.89 2.26 -9.68
N VAL A 119 6.31 3.46 -9.77
CA VAL A 119 5.00 3.75 -9.12
C VAL A 119 3.93 2.79 -9.62
N ASP A 120 3.98 2.42 -10.88
CA ASP A 120 3.02 1.53 -11.53
C ASP A 120 3.50 0.08 -11.68
N ALA A 121 4.68 -0.26 -11.18
CA ALA A 121 5.21 -1.62 -11.24
C ALA A 121 4.40 -2.59 -10.39
N ILE A 122 4.24 -3.83 -10.86
CA ILE A 122 3.50 -4.88 -10.12
C ILE A 122 4.12 -5.17 -8.75
N GLU A 123 5.43 -5.04 -8.62
CA GLU A 123 6.16 -5.22 -7.37
C GLU A 123 5.81 -4.16 -6.32
N HIS A 124 5.37 -2.99 -6.76
CA HIS A 124 4.88 -1.90 -5.90
C HIS A 124 3.39 -2.02 -5.57
N MET A 125 2.63 -2.84 -6.33
CA MET A 125 1.19 -2.98 -6.13
C MET A 125 0.83 -3.97 -5.02
N ALA A 126 -0.25 -3.68 -4.30
CA ALA A 126 -0.94 -4.61 -3.42
C ALA A 126 -2.25 -5.07 -4.10
N PRO A 127 -2.39 -6.36 -4.45
CA PRO A 127 -3.65 -6.87 -4.96
C PRO A 127 -4.67 -6.98 -3.83
N LEU A 128 -5.78 -6.28 -3.92
CA LEU A 128 -6.81 -6.18 -2.88
C LEU A 128 -8.21 -6.39 -3.45
N CYS A 129 -9.02 -7.23 -2.84
CA CYS A 129 -10.45 -7.26 -3.17
C CYS A 129 -11.13 -5.95 -2.76
N ALA A 130 -12.28 -5.65 -3.34
CA ALA A 130 -13.02 -4.41 -3.08
C ALA A 130 -13.25 -4.15 -1.58
N GLU A 131 -13.45 -5.21 -0.79
CA GLU A 131 -13.63 -5.13 0.67
C GLU A 131 -12.35 -4.61 1.35
N HIS A 132 -11.20 -5.24 1.12
CA HIS A 132 -9.91 -4.84 1.72
C HIS A 132 -9.29 -3.61 1.08
N HIS A 133 -9.79 -3.18 -0.07
CA HIS A 133 -9.39 -1.94 -0.72
C HIS A 133 -10.18 -0.73 -0.22
N ARG A 134 -11.54 -0.81 -0.22
CA ARG A 134 -12.40 0.37 -0.11
C ARG A 134 -13.46 0.33 0.99
N ALA A 135 -13.72 -0.84 1.61
CA ALA A 135 -14.79 -0.92 2.60
C ALA A 135 -14.49 -0.07 3.84
N PRO A 136 -15.50 0.59 4.43
CA PRO A 136 -15.29 1.57 5.51
C PRO A 136 -14.52 1.03 6.72
N GLU A 137 -14.68 -0.25 7.07
CA GLU A 137 -14.10 -0.83 8.28
C GLU A 137 -12.89 -1.72 8.03
N LYS A 138 -12.64 -2.13 6.78
CA LYS A 138 -11.61 -3.09 6.40
C LYS A 138 -10.67 -2.60 5.32
N GLY A 139 -11.07 -1.60 4.55
CA GLY A 139 -10.31 -1.10 3.42
C GLY A 139 -9.06 -0.35 3.83
N ILE A 140 -7.98 -0.49 3.06
CA ILE A 140 -6.71 0.19 3.31
C ILE A 140 -6.86 1.71 3.30
N HIS A 141 -7.80 2.25 2.53
CA HIS A 141 -8.08 3.68 2.49
C HIS A 141 -8.85 4.20 3.73
N MET A 142 -9.45 3.32 4.52
CA MET A 142 -10.40 3.68 5.56
C MET A 142 -9.93 3.30 6.97
N THR A 143 -8.97 2.38 7.07
CA THR A 143 -8.44 1.92 8.35
C THR A 143 -6.98 2.32 8.54
N THR A 144 -6.53 2.42 9.78
CA THR A 144 -5.10 2.64 10.06
C THR A 144 -4.29 1.41 9.67
N PHE A 145 -3.04 1.61 9.23
CA PHE A 145 -2.18 0.52 8.80
C PHE A 145 -2.06 -0.64 9.82
N PRO A 146 -1.90 -0.40 11.13
CA PRO A 146 -1.84 -1.49 12.12
C PRO A 146 -3.10 -2.35 12.16
N LEU A 147 -4.27 -1.76 12.01
CA LEU A 147 -5.55 -2.49 11.96
C LEU A 147 -5.71 -3.21 10.63
N TRP A 148 -5.34 -2.54 9.54
CA TRP A 148 -5.46 -3.11 8.21
C TRP A 148 -4.57 -4.36 8.05
N ILE A 149 -3.28 -4.26 8.39
CA ILE A 149 -2.34 -5.39 8.22
C ILE A 149 -2.64 -6.54 9.20
N PHE A 150 -3.22 -6.25 10.39
CA PHE A 150 -3.60 -7.29 11.35
C PHE A 150 -4.66 -8.24 10.80
N GLN A 151 -5.46 -7.82 9.81
CA GLN A 151 -6.43 -8.71 9.15
C GLN A 151 -5.76 -9.93 8.50
N SER A 152 -4.51 -9.82 8.06
CA SER A 152 -3.73 -10.92 7.47
C SER A 152 -3.03 -11.84 8.49
N PHE A 153 -3.07 -11.49 9.79
CA PHE A 153 -2.41 -12.30 10.82
C PHE A 153 -3.17 -13.58 11.13
N PRO A 154 -2.49 -14.71 11.37
CA PRO A 154 -3.09 -15.88 11.97
C PRO A 154 -3.69 -15.54 13.33
N LYS A 155 -4.96 -15.87 13.55
CA LYS A 155 -5.67 -15.51 14.77
C LYS A 155 -5.92 -16.72 15.66
N LYS A 156 -5.90 -16.52 16.97
CA LYS A 156 -6.34 -17.52 17.94
C LYS A 156 -7.86 -17.72 17.82
N LYS A 157 -8.33 -18.92 18.16
CA LYS A 157 -9.77 -19.18 18.25
C LYS A 157 -10.44 -18.22 19.24
N GLY A 158 -11.50 -17.54 18.80
CA GLY A 158 -12.23 -16.54 19.58
C GLY A 158 -11.53 -15.16 19.66
N ALA A 159 -10.53 -14.90 18.80
CA ALA A 159 -10.00 -13.55 18.65
C ALA A 159 -11.05 -12.62 18.03
N HIS A 160 -10.87 -11.31 18.25
CA HIS A 160 -11.70 -10.28 17.64
C HIS A 160 -11.73 -10.44 16.12
N GLU A 161 -12.93 -10.46 15.55
CA GLU A 161 -13.16 -10.38 14.11
C GLU A 161 -13.58 -8.96 13.77
N PHE A 162 -13.04 -8.43 12.67
CA PHE A 162 -13.50 -7.13 12.16
C PHE A 162 -14.95 -7.28 11.71
N SER A 163 -15.81 -6.35 12.13
CA SER A 163 -17.20 -6.39 11.74
C SER A 163 -17.32 -6.33 10.21
N ASP A 164 -18.32 -6.99 9.67
CA ASP A 164 -18.61 -6.96 8.23
C ASP A 164 -19.37 -5.70 7.80
N GLY A 165 -19.48 -4.70 8.69
CA GLY A 165 -20.22 -3.47 8.45
C GLY A 165 -21.74 -3.67 8.38
N SER A 166 -22.25 -4.83 8.72
CA SER A 166 -23.67 -5.03 8.87
C SER A 166 -24.14 -4.33 10.13
N ILE A 167 -24.64 -3.10 9.98
CA ILE A 167 -25.39 -2.43 11.04
C ILE A 167 -26.62 -3.31 11.30
N ALA A 168 -26.66 -3.92 12.48
CA ALA A 168 -27.87 -4.60 12.94
C ALA A 168 -29.01 -3.58 12.89
N SER A 169 -29.96 -3.81 11.97
CA SER A 169 -31.17 -3.02 11.78
C SER A 169 -32.16 -3.21 12.93
#